data_7f387386265963ed721b89d09397b150
#
_entry.id   7f387386265963ed721b89d09397b150
#
_cell.length_a   1.000
_cell.length_b   1.000
_cell.length_c   1.000
_cell.angle_alpha   90.00
_cell.angle_beta   90.00
_cell.angle_gamma   90.00
#
_symmetry.space_group_name_H-M   'P 1'
#
loop_
_entity.id
_entity.type
_entity.pdbx_description
1 polymer ?
#
loop_
_entity_poly.entity_id
_entity_poly.type
_entity_poly.pdbx_seq_one_letter_code
_entity_poly.pdbx_strand_id
1 'polypeptide(L)'
;MILAKVVGTVVSTRKEPKIEGIKFLLLEKINPSNMQGKDDYLVAMDSVGAGLGEVVFYAAGCSSRMTATTEGKPSDATIISIVDSIDINGEYVYRKDKE
;
A
#
# COMPACT_ATOMS: atom_id res chain seq x y z
N MET A 1 6.31 -9.16 1.36
CA MET A 1 5.25 -8.16 1.56
C MET A 1 5.66 -7.20 2.67
N ILE A 2 5.31 -5.95 2.52
CA ILE A 2 5.81 -4.89 3.39
C ILE A 2 4.63 -4.07 3.89
N LEU A 3 4.64 -3.74 5.19
CA LEU A 3 3.61 -2.90 5.82
C LEU A 3 3.89 -1.43 5.54
N ALA A 4 2.83 -0.68 5.28
CA ALA A 4 2.90 0.76 5.07
C ALA A 4 1.56 1.41 5.41
N LYS A 5 1.56 2.73 5.49
CA LYS A 5 0.34 3.51 5.70
C LYS A 5 0.12 4.41 4.48
N VAL A 6 -1.12 4.52 4.05
CA VAL A 6 -1.47 5.44 2.96
C VAL A 6 -1.44 6.86 3.51
N VAL A 7 -0.52 7.66 3.02
CA VAL A 7 -0.33 9.04 3.50
C VAL A 7 -0.72 10.08 2.48
N GLY A 8 -0.99 9.67 1.25
CA GLY A 8 -1.39 10.63 0.21
C GLY A 8 -1.77 9.94 -1.08
N THR A 9 -2.05 10.75 -2.08
CA THR A 9 -2.36 10.31 -3.44
C THR A 9 -1.35 10.89 -4.41
N VAL A 10 -1.15 10.20 -5.53
CA VAL A 10 -0.27 10.68 -6.59
C VAL A 10 -1.10 10.89 -7.84
N VAL A 11 -1.08 12.09 -8.38
CA VAL A 11 -1.80 12.44 -9.59
C VAL A 11 -0.79 12.71 -10.70
N SER A 12 -0.98 12.08 -11.85
CA SER A 12 -0.09 12.21 -13.00
C SER A 12 -0.90 12.60 -14.23
N THR A 13 -0.40 13.56 -14.99
CA THR A 13 -1.09 14.07 -16.19
C THR A 13 -0.80 13.21 -17.41
N ARG A 14 0.43 12.68 -17.53
CA ARG A 14 0.83 11.84 -18.64
C ARG A 14 1.28 10.49 -18.12
N LYS A 15 0.71 9.43 -18.69
CA LYS A 15 0.99 8.06 -18.26
C LYS A 15 1.13 7.15 -19.46
N GLU A 16 1.83 6.07 -19.25
CA GLU A 16 1.81 4.96 -20.17
C GLU A 16 0.38 4.41 -20.26
N PRO A 17 -0.16 4.11 -21.45
CA PRO A 17 -1.57 3.71 -21.59
C PRO A 17 -1.99 2.51 -20.75
N LYS A 18 -1.08 1.58 -20.47
CA LYS A 18 -1.40 0.39 -19.67
C LYS A 18 -1.71 0.69 -18.22
N ILE A 19 -1.29 1.86 -17.70
CA ILE A 19 -1.55 2.24 -16.32
C ILE A 19 -2.62 3.32 -16.20
N GLU A 20 -3.19 3.76 -17.32
CA GLU A 20 -4.26 4.72 -17.30
C GLU A 20 -5.48 4.16 -16.59
N GLY A 21 -6.10 4.97 -15.74
CA GLY A 21 -7.23 4.54 -14.94
C GLY A 21 -6.87 3.84 -13.64
N ILE A 22 -5.60 3.56 -13.40
CA ILE A 22 -5.15 2.97 -12.14
C ILE A 22 -4.86 4.07 -11.14
N LYS A 23 -5.34 3.87 -9.93
CA LYS A 23 -5.10 4.79 -8.83
C LYS A 23 -3.72 4.56 -8.22
N PHE A 24 -2.98 5.65 -8.03
CA PHE A 24 -1.68 5.62 -7.40
C PHE A 24 -1.76 6.27 -6.02
N LEU A 25 -1.17 5.62 -5.04
CA LEU A 25 -1.16 6.12 -3.67
C LEU A 25 0.27 6.30 -3.20
N LEU A 26 0.46 7.30 -2.33
CA LEU A 26 1.73 7.52 -1.67
C LEU A 26 1.70 6.78 -0.33
N LEU A 27 2.66 5.90 -0.13
CA LEU A 27 2.78 5.09 1.06
C LEU A 27 4.00 5.50 1.86
N GLU A 28 3.88 5.44 3.18
CA GLU A 28 5.03 5.54 4.08
C GLU A 28 5.21 4.21 4.77
N LYS A 29 6.42 3.65 4.69
CA LYS A 29 6.74 2.41 5.42
C LYS A 29 6.66 2.67 6.92
N ILE A 30 6.16 1.69 7.66
CA ILE A 30 5.96 1.81 9.10
C ILE A 30 6.69 0.72 9.85
N ASN A 31 7.02 1.02 11.11
CA ASN A 31 7.57 0.03 12.04
C ASN A 31 6.38 -0.63 12.77
N PRO A 32 6.16 -1.94 12.60
CA PRO A 32 4.99 -2.58 13.21
C PRO A 32 5.02 -2.61 14.72
N SER A 33 6.20 -2.48 15.34
CA SER A 33 6.27 -2.54 16.79
C SER A 33 5.70 -1.30 17.48
N ASN A 34 5.67 -0.16 16.80
CA ASN A 34 5.15 1.09 17.38
C ASN A 34 4.28 1.89 16.42
N MET A 35 4.05 1.38 15.21
CA MET A 35 3.25 2.02 14.16
C MET A 35 3.79 3.39 13.72
N GLN A 36 5.05 3.67 13.97
CA GLN A 36 5.67 4.92 13.56
C GLN A 36 6.14 4.85 12.11
N GLY A 37 5.99 5.96 11.39
CA GLY A 37 6.53 6.08 10.06
C GLY A 37 8.05 6.10 10.07
N LYS A 38 8.63 5.61 9.00
CA LYS A 38 10.09 5.51 8.85
C LYS A 38 10.67 6.62 7.97
N ASP A 39 9.87 7.61 7.56
CA ASP A 39 10.28 8.62 6.57
C ASP A 39 10.78 8.00 5.27
N ASP A 40 10.25 6.85 4.92
CA ASP A 40 10.60 6.12 3.71
C ASP A 40 9.32 5.94 2.89
N TYR A 41 9.25 6.61 1.76
CA TYR A 41 8.03 6.73 0.96
C TYR A 41 8.17 6.01 -0.36
N LEU A 42 7.04 5.57 -0.89
CA LEU A 42 7.00 4.99 -2.23
C LEU A 42 5.61 5.22 -2.84
N VAL A 43 5.56 5.09 -4.15
CA VAL A 43 4.32 5.13 -4.90
C VAL A 43 3.91 3.71 -5.24
N ALA A 44 2.66 3.37 -4.98
CA ALA A 44 2.14 2.04 -5.29
C ALA A 44 0.83 2.12 -6.03
N MET A 45 0.58 1.12 -6.87
CA MET A 45 -0.72 0.93 -7.51
C MET A 45 -1.70 0.35 -6.50
N ASP A 46 -2.95 0.80 -6.57
CA ASP A 46 -3.99 0.31 -5.68
C ASP A 46 -4.82 -0.76 -6.39
N SER A 47 -4.90 -1.95 -5.80
CA SER A 47 -5.74 -3.04 -6.33
C SER A 47 -6.90 -3.42 -5.41
N VAL A 48 -7.06 -2.72 -4.27
CA VAL A 48 -8.03 -3.11 -3.24
C VAL A 48 -8.95 -1.98 -2.78
N GLY A 49 -8.78 -0.77 -3.31
CA GLY A 49 -9.58 0.37 -2.90
C GLY A 49 -9.16 0.97 -1.58
N ALA A 50 -7.85 1.02 -1.31
CA ALA A 50 -7.34 1.59 -0.08
C ALA A 50 -7.56 3.11 -0.03
N GLY A 51 -7.75 3.63 1.17
CA GLY A 51 -7.98 5.05 1.41
C GLY A 51 -6.91 5.67 2.30
N LEU A 52 -6.95 7.00 2.36
CA LEU A 52 -6.03 7.78 3.18
C LEU A 52 -6.10 7.33 4.64
N GLY A 53 -4.93 7.17 5.26
CA GLY A 53 -4.82 6.78 6.66
C GLY A 53 -4.88 5.28 6.91
N GLU A 54 -5.25 4.48 5.93
CA GLU A 54 -5.32 3.03 6.10
C GLU A 54 -3.95 2.39 6.13
N VAL A 55 -3.81 1.36 6.96
CA VAL A 55 -2.61 0.51 6.98
C VAL A 55 -2.81 -0.59 5.96
N VAL A 56 -1.80 -0.81 5.13
CA VAL A 56 -1.85 -1.77 4.04
C VAL A 56 -0.58 -2.60 4.03
N PHE A 57 -0.59 -3.71 3.31
CA PHE A 57 0.67 -4.30 2.89
C PHE A 57 0.73 -4.37 1.37
N TYR A 58 1.92 -4.27 0.84
CA TYR A 58 2.15 -4.23 -0.59
C TYR A 58 3.19 -5.25 -1.02
N ALA A 59 3.08 -5.69 -2.26
CA ALA A 59 4.06 -6.51 -2.92
C ALA A 59 4.96 -5.62 -3.76
N ALA A 60 6.22 -6.00 -3.90
CA ALA A 60 7.19 -5.27 -4.70
C ALA A 60 7.83 -6.19 -5.75
N GLY A 61 8.49 -5.60 -6.73
CA GLY A 61 9.13 -6.33 -7.80
C GLY A 61 8.13 -7.07 -8.68
N CYS A 62 8.49 -8.26 -9.15
CA CYS A 62 7.64 -9.03 -10.05
C CYS A 62 6.31 -9.43 -9.41
N SER A 63 6.27 -9.68 -8.11
CA SER A 63 5.04 -10.07 -7.43
C SER A 63 4.00 -8.94 -7.38
N SER A 64 4.41 -7.68 -7.55
CA SER A 64 3.49 -6.56 -7.64
C SER A 64 2.56 -6.62 -8.86
N ARG A 65 2.89 -7.44 -9.85
CA ARG A 65 2.12 -7.57 -11.10
C ARG A 65 1.23 -8.80 -11.13
N MET A 66 1.04 -9.47 -10.00
CA MET A 66 0.27 -10.71 -9.94
C MET A 66 -1.18 -10.52 -9.48
N THR A 67 -1.66 -9.29 -9.40
CA THR A 67 -3.07 -9.02 -9.11
C THR A 67 -3.86 -8.88 -10.40
N ALA A 68 -5.19 -9.03 -10.31
CA ALA A 68 -6.06 -8.84 -11.48
C ALA A 68 -5.94 -7.41 -12.03
N THR A 69 -5.72 -6.42 -11.16
CA THR A 69 -5.58 -5.02 -11.57
C THR A 69 -4.26 -4.75 -12.29
N THR A 70 -3.16 -5.39 -11.84
CA THR A 70 -1.81 -5.04 -12.29
C THR A 70 -1.19 -6.06 -13.23
N GLU A 71 -1.88 -7.16 -13.51
CA GLU A 71 -1.39 -8.19 -14.42
C GLU A 71 -1.02 -7.60 -15.77
N GLY A 72 0.19 -7.87 -16.23
CA GLY A 72 0.69 -7.35 -17.49
C GLY A 72 0.97 -5.86 -17.52
N LYS A 73 0.97 -5.17 -16.39
CA LYS A 73 1.20 -3.73 -16.29
C LYS A 73 2.57 -3.42 -15.70
N PRO A 74 3.16 -2.25 -16.04
CA PRO A 74 4.45 -1.86 -15.49
C PRO A 74 4.33 -1.38 -14.05
N SER A 75 4.28 -2.32 -13.11
CA SER A 75 4.18 -2.04 -11.68
C SER A 75 5.36 -2.66 -10.94
N ASP A 76 5.96 -1.91 -10.03
CA ASP A 76 6.98 -2.43 -9.13
C ASP A 76 6.54 -2.40 -7.65
N ALA A 77 5.37 -1.87 -7.38
CA ALA A 77 4.75 -1.91 -6.05
C ALA A 77 3.23 -1.85 -6.19
N THR A 78 2.54 -2.77 -5.54
CA THR A 78 1.08 -2.86 -5.59
C THR A 78 0.53 -3.18 -4.21
N ILE A 79 -0.45 -2.37 -3.78
CA ILE A 79 -1.19 -2.63 -2.54
C ILE A 79 -2.06 -3.86 -2.78
N ILE A 80 -1.91 -4.88 -1.95
CA ILE A 80 -2.65 -6.14 -2.11
C ILE A 80 -3.62 -6.43 -0.97
N SER A 81 -3.53 -5.71 0.15
CA SER A 81 -4.48 -5.90 1.24
C SER A 81 -4.54 -4.69 2.15
N ILE A 82 -5.74 -4.44 2.70
CA ILE A 82 -5.96 -3.47 3.77
C ILE A 82 -5.90 -4.24 5.09
N VAL A 83 -5.13 -3.73 6.05
CA VAL A 83 -4.89 -4.40 7.32
C VAL A 83 -5.94 -3.99 8.34
N ASP A 84 -6.56 -4.95 9.01
CA ASP A 84 -7.55 -4.68 10.05
C ASP A 84 -6.93 -4.63 11.44
N SER A 85 -5.94 -5.45 11.71
CA SER A 85 -5.25 -5.47 12.99
C SER A 85 -3.87 -6.07 12.88
N ILE A 86 -3.01 -5.71 13.82
CA ILE A 86 -1.67 -6.29 13.96
C ILE A 86 -1.47 -6.58 15.45
N ASP A 87 -1.03 -7.78 15.79
CA ASP A 87 -0.64 -8.11 17.15
C ASP A 87 0.82 -8.59 17.19
N ILE A 88 1.45 -8.36 18.33
CA ILE A 88 2.79 -8.88 18.60
C ILE A 88 2.71 -9.57 19.96
N ASN A 89 3.05 -10.85 19.98
CA ASN A 89 3.00 -11.68 21.20
C ASN A 89 1.63 -11.64 21.89
N GLY A 90 0.56 -11.59 21.09
CA GLY A 90 -0.81 -11.60 21.61
C GLY A 90 -1.35 -10.24 22.02
N GLU A 91 -0.56 -9.17 21.89
CA GLU A 91 -1.02 -7.82 22.20
C GLU A 91 -1.17 -7.01 20.92
N TYR A 92 -2.31 -6.32 20.77
CA TYR A 92 -2.57 -5.49 19.61
C TYR A 92 -1.69 -4.26 19.60
N VAL A 93 -0.96 -4.05 18.51
CA VAL A 93 -0.24 -2.80 18.25
C VAL A 93 -1.05 -1.88 17.33
N TYR A 94 -2.00 -2.45 16.60
CA TYR A 94 -2.87 -1.70 15.71
C TYR A 94 -4.22 -2.39 15.59
N ARG A 95 -5.29 -1.60 15.66
CA ARG A 95 -6.65 -2.06 15.37
C ARG A 95 -7.37 -0.96 14.61
N LYS A 96 -7.79 -1.26 13.41
CA LYS A 96 -8.44 -0.28 12.53
C LYS A 96 -9.72 0.29 13.16
N ASP A 97 -10.48 -0.53 13.86
CA ASP A 97 -11.71 -0.10 14.51
C ASP A 97 -11.49 0.80 15.74
N LYS A 98 -10.26 0.97 16.19
CA LYS A 98 -9.89 1.81 17.31
C LYS A 98 -9.18 3.10 16.89
N GLU A 99 -8.95 3.29 15.61
CA GLU A 99 -8.25 4.48 15.11
C GLU A 99 -9.25 5.64 14.77
#